data_bbb7ffc3bacc882225fbd1e5decfeba6
#
_entry.id   bbb7ffc3bacc882225fbd1e5decfeba6
#
_cell.length_a   1.000
_cell.length_b   1.000
_cell.length_c   1.000
_cell.angle_alpha   90.00
_cell.angle_beta   90.00
_cell.angle_gamma   90.00
#
_symmetry.space_group_name_H-M   'P 1'
#
loop_
_entity.id
_entity.type
_entity.pdbx_description
1 polymer ?
#
loop_
_entity_poly.entity_id
_entity_poly.type
_entity_poly.pdbx_seq_one_letter_code
_entity_poly.pdbx_strand_id
1 'polypeptide(L)' 'MKVALIQMEIAEKNTPGNIVHGLDLLQEAAANSDIAVLPEIWTTGYSLGRIEEEAETIDGSTIAAVRKIANDHH' A
#
# COMPACT_ATOMS: atom_id res chain seq x y z
N MET A 1 -0.42 5.58 -21.90
CA MET A 1 -0.58 5.47 -20.43
C MET A 1 -0.06 4.13 -19.95
N LYS A 2 0.74 4.14 -18.90
CA LYS A 2 1.25 2.91 -18.28
C LYS A 2 0.53 2.68 -16.96
N VAL A 3 0.00 1.49 -16.76
CA VAL A 3 -0.67 1.08 -15.53
C VAL A 3 0.17 -0.01 -14.87
N ALA A 4 0.56 0.19 -13.63
CA ALA A 4 1.29 -0.80 -12.87
C ALA A 4 0.35 -1.52 -11.91
N LEU A 5 0.32 -2.84 -11.98
CA LEU A 5 -0.42 -3.67 -11.03
C LEU A 5 0.59 -4.24 -10.05
N ILE A 6 0.48 -3.84 -8.80
CA ILE A 6 1.40 -4.30 -7.76
C ILE A 6 0.91 -5.64 -7.22
N GLN A 7 1.71 -6.67 -7.40
CA GLN A 7 1.45 -7.99 -6.83
C GLN A 7 2.48 -8.25 -5.76
N MET A 8 2.04 -8.49 -4.56
CA MET A 8 2.95 -8.69 -3.43
C MET A 8 2.44 -9.82 -2.55
N GLU A 9 3.37 -10.47 -1.87
CA GLU A 9 3.04 -11.43 -0.85
C GLU A 9 2.66 -10.66 0.41
N ILE A 10 1.44 -10.87 0.87
CA ILE A 10 0.92 -10.20 2.06
C ILE A 10 1.01 -11.16 3.24
N ALA A 11 1.85 -10.82 4.21
CA ALA A 11 2.01 -11.64 5.41
C ALA A 11 0.90 -11.33 6.39
N GLU A 12 0.14 -12.35 6.77
CA GLU A 12 -0.87 -12.19 7.82
C GLU A 12 -0.18 -11.88 9.15
N LYS A 13 -0.81 -11.05 9.96
CA LYS A 13 -0.30 -10.65 11.27
C LYS A 13 1.02 -9.90 11.23
N ASN A 14 1.37 -9.31 10.09
CA ASN A 14 2.57 -8.49 9.97
C ASN A 14 2.26 -7.20 9.21
N THR A 15 1.33 -6.42 9.75
CA THR A 15 0.91 -5.16 9.15
C THR A 15 2.06 -4.20 8.90
N PRO A 16 2.99 -3.96 9.88
CA PRO A 16 4.11 -3.05 9.62
C PRO A 16 4.98 -3.50 8.44
N GLY A 17 5.26 -4.80 8.34
CA GLY A 17 6.05 -5.35 7.22
C GLY A 17 5.34 -5.20 5.89
N ASN A 18 4.02 -5.42 5.86
CA ASN A 18 3.23 -5.25 4.65
C ASN A 18 3.24 -3.79 4.19
N ILE A 19 3.15 -2.86 5.12
CA ILE A 19 3.17 -1.43 4.80
C ILE A 19 4.51 -1.04 4.18
N VAL A 20 5.61 -1.44 4.81
CA VAL A 20 6.95 -1.14 4.27
C VAL A 20 7.13 -1.74 2.88
N HIS A 21 6.79 -3.01 2.72
CA HIS A 21 6.94 -3.70 1.43
C HIS A 21 6.06 -3.06 0.35
N GLY A 22 4.81 -2.79 0.68
CA GLY A 22 3.88 -2.17 -0.27
C GLY A 22 4.30 -0.77 -0.69
N LEU A 23 4.78 0.04 0.27
CA LEU A 23 5.24 1.39 -0.05
C LEU A 23 6.51 1.37 -0.90
N ASP A 24 7.43 0.41 -0.67
CA ASP A 24 8.62 0.27 -1.50
C ASP A 24 8.25 -0.08 -2.94
N LEU A 25 7.31 -1.02 -3.12
CA LEU A 25 6.83 -1.39 -4.45
C LEU A 25 6.08 -0.24 -5.12
N LEU A 26 5.30 0.51 -4.36
CA LEU A 26 4.57 1.66 -4.88
C LEU A 26 5.53 2.74 -5.36
N GLN A 27 6.60 3.00 -4.60
CA GLN A 27 7.62 3.97 -4.97
C GLN A 27 8.24 3.60 -6.32
N GLU A 28 8.59 2.34 -6.49
CA GLU A 28 9.16 1.84 -7.73
C GLU A 28 8.17 1.92 -8.89
N ALA A 29 6.94 1.51 -8.67
CA ALA A 29 5.89 1.55 -9.68
C ALA A 29 5.56 2.98 -10.10
N ALA A 30 5.45 3.90 -9.14
CA ALA A 30 5.09 5.28 -9.40
C ALA A 30 6.14 6.01 -10.26
N ALA A 31 7.40 5.63 -10.11
CA ALA A 31 8.47 6.23 -10.90
C ALA A 31 8.37 5.87 -12.40
N ASN A 32 7.67 4.79 -12.73
CA ASN A 32 7.64 4.21 -14.08
C ASN A 32 6.24 4.07 -14.67
N SER A 33 5.21 4.58 -14.01
CA SER A 33 3.84 4.43 -14.48
C SER A 33 3.00 5.67 -14.21
N ASP A 34 1.85 5.75 -14.87
CA ASP A 34 0.89 6.83 -14.66
C ASP A 34 -0.10 6.49 -13.56
N ILE A 35 -0.46 5.21 -13.48
CA ILE A 35 -1.40 4.70 -12.48
C ILE A 35 -0.79 3.46 -11.83
N ALA A 36 -0.82 3.40 -10.51
CA ALA A 36 -0.38 2.23 -9.76
C ALA A 36 -1.54 1.71 -8.92
N VAL A 37 -1.75 0.40 -8.95
CA VAL A 37 -2.85 -0.25 -8.23
C VAL A 37 -2.26 -1.22 -7.20
N LEU A 38 -2.60 -1.00 -5.94
CA LEU A 38 -2.21 -1.88 -4.83
C LEU A 38 -3.23 -2.99 -4.64
N PRO A 39 -2.81 -4.13 -4.07
CA PRO A 39 -3.75 -5.23 -3.81
C PRO A 39 -4.81 -4.85 -2.79
N GLU A 40 -5.93 -5.54 -2.85
CA GLU A 40 -6.99 -5.43 -1.85
C GLU A 40 -6.44 -5.84 -0.48
N ILE A 41 -6.79 -5.07 0.56
CA ILE A 41 -6.41 -5.36 1.96
C ILE A 41 -4.91 -5.65 2.11
N TRP A 42 -4.08 -4.88 1.44
CA TRP A 42 -2.64 -5.17 1.37
C TRP A 42 -1.89 -4.93 2.68
N THR A 43 -2.40 -4.08 3.56
CA THR A 43 -1.72 -3.77 4.82
C THR A 43 -1.92 -4.86 5.87
N THR A 44 -3.14 -5.30 6.05
CA THR A 44 -3.50 -6.25 7.10
C THR A 44 -3.64 -7.70 6.62
N GLY A 45 -3.90 -7.89 5.31
CA GLY A 45 -4.30 -9.19 4.80
C GLY A 45 -5.69 -9.54 5.33
N TYR A 46 -6.03 -10.80 5.30
CA TYR A 46 -7.35 -11.28 5.71
C TYR A 46 -7.40 -11.77 7.16
N SER A 47 -6.52 -11.25 8.01
CA SER A 47 -6.54 -11.55 9.45
C SER A 47 -7.71 -10.82 10.11
N LEU A 48 -8.89 -11.42 10.05
CA LEU A 48 -10.14 -10.75 10.45
C LEU A 48 -10.14 -10.24 11.89
N GLY A 49 -9.47 -10.94 12.81
CA GLY A 49 -9.40 -10.50 14.20
C GLY A 49 -8.59 -9.24 14.44
N ARG A 50 -7.84 -8.78 13.43
CA ARG A 50 -6.97 -7.61 13.57
C ARG A 50 -7.42 -6.42 12.76
N ILE A 51 -8.35 -6.60 11.84
CA ILE A 51 -8.78 -5.52 10.94
C ILE A 51 -9.34 -4.33 11.72
N GLU A 52 -10.17 -4.57 12.72
CA GLU A 52 -10.75 -3.49 13.51
C GLU A 52 -9.70 -2.67 14.26
N GLU A 53 -8.64 -3.33 14.72
CA GLU A 53 -7.57 -2.67 15.47
C GLU A 53 -6.61 -1.92 14.58
N GLU A 54 -6.37 -2.43 13.37
CA GLU A 54 -5.31 -1.92 12.50
C GLU A 54 -5.82 -1.08 11.32
N ALA A 55 -7.14 -1.04 11.09
CA ALA A 55 -7.70 -0.22 10.03
C ALA A 55 -7.41 1.26 10.29
N GLU A 56 -7.02 1.97 9.25
CA GLU A 56 -6.71 3.39 9.34
C GLU A 56 -7.81 4.22 8.69
N THR A 57 -7.96 5.45 9.16
CA THR A 57 -8.81 6.43 8.50
C THR A 57 -8.10 6.94 7.23
N ILE A 58 -8.82 7.69 6.41
CA ILE A 58 -8.24 8.31 5.22
C ILE A 58 -7.11 9.30 5.55
N ASP A 59 -7.06 9.77 6.80
CA ASP A 59 -6.00 10.66 7.27
C ASP A 59 -4.90 9.92 8.02
N GLY A 60 -4.91 8.58 8.01
CA GLY A 60 -3.91 7.77 8.69
C GLY A 60 -2.53 7.85 8.05
N SER A 61 -1.53 7.34 8.75
CA SER A 61 -0.13 7.43 8.33
C SER A 61 0.15 6.72 7.01
N THR A 62 -0.50 5.58 6.75
CA THR A 62 -0.30 4.83 5.51
C THR A 62 -0.82 5.62 4.31
N ILE A 63 -2.02 6.19 4.43
CA ILE A 63 -2.59 7.00 3.35
C ILE A 63 -1.75 8.26 3.11
N ALA A 64 -1.24 8.88 4.18
CA ALA A 64 -0.34 10.03 4.05
C ALA A 64 0.92 9.67 3.27
N ALA A 65 1.51 8.49 3.55
CA ALA A 65 2.68 8.02 2.83
C ALA A 65 2.38 7.75 1.35
N VAL A 66 1.23 7.15 1.05
CA VAL A 66 0.80 6.90 -0.34
C VAL A 66 0.60 8.22 -1.09
N ARG A 67 -0.03 9.19 -0.45
CA ARG A 67 -0.23 10.52 -1.05
C ARG A 67 1.10 11.20 -1.38
N LYS A 68 2.06 11.09 -0.48
CA LYS A 68 3.38 11.68 -0.69
C LYS A 68 4.05 11.07 -1.92
N ILE A 69 4.01 9.74 -2.04
CA ILE A 69 4.58 9.05 -3.20
C ILE A 69 3.89 9.49 -4.48
N ALA A 70 2.57 9.57 -4.49
CA ALA A 70 1.82 10.01 -5.65
C ALA A 70 2.17 11.43 -6.05
N ASN A 71 2.29 12.34 -5.08
CA ASN A 71 2.67 13.73 -5.34
C ASN A 71 4.09 13.85 -5.87
N ASP A 72 5.02 13.04 -5.38
CA ASP A 72 6.41 13.08 -5.79
C ASP A 72 6.60 12.61 -7.24
N HIS A 73 5.71 11.77 -7.73
CA HIS A 73 5.84 11.18 -9.07
C HIS A 73 4.73 11.58 -10.06
N HIS A 74 3.72 12.28 -9.58
CA HIS A 74 2.58 12.68 -10.42
C HIS A 74 1.94 11.55 -11.18
#